data_7c1b3d5cfe1efc4dd8e08750d04c2c2e
#
_entry.id   7c1b3d5cfe1efc4dd8e08750d04c2c2e
#
_cell.length_a   1.000
_cell.length_b   1.000
_cell.length_c   1.000
_cell.angle_alpha   90.00
_cell.angle_beta   90.00
_cell.angle_gamma   90.00
#
_symmetry.space_group_name_H-M   'P 1'
#
loop_
_entity.id
_entity.type
_entity.pdbx_description
1 polymer ?
#
loop_
_entity_poly.entity_id
_entity_poly.type
_entity_poly.pdbx_seq_one_letter_code
_entity_poly.pdbx_strand_id
1 'polypeptide(L)'
;MSILGPIPYRRRGTGMGVKLSSASLVIFCVFVLLPCAFGSASIDPDKTNVNRPTNSVAGCSASLPLALPDVAPTRFRFMSVRFVLAQQAVAGYQRSGVPLVGFNGTKFTPAGEGDDLGVYYVIPKVVTDFHLSVIKSIDLFILVLLAFPFLVGLPGLYVLVRGQSYPLWGILWGIVALCGLAAISACYGDVYVVQVGIVVALVPWILYLAGGRAQYSFLVIFAFTAGVACSLANILRFQASTPVLVFAVIVLLFQVKSRLSRRISLLVALFVGVLVPQFYLHRVLNNRDRFLLATDRCYVPAVPYHPTWHNVYTGFGFLTNPYGLINKDESAIEKVRTIAPDALYPSFAYEQAVKGEVFRTIKAHPGFVLYSLLVKMGLLLLIGAICSGPGLIAALRYPKRWPIECAFWSATLIASLNGILVEPRGPYLLGFIALCVLYGIVSLEWKNRSTAEQDVAKYESLSLNGVPSRVAATEPAMPLGWNTAAESSPPRPKREV
;
A
#
# COMPACT_ATOMS: atom_id res chain seq x y z
N MET A 1 -0.13 -39.96 -7.41
CA MET A 1 -0.64 -39.83 -6.02
C MET A 1 -1.79 -38.85 -6.01
N SER A 2 -3.00 -39.38 -6.10
CA SER A 2 -4.25 -38.65 -6.24
C SER A 2 -5.10 -39.00 -5.03
N ILE A 3 -5.12 -38.13 -4.03
CA ILE A 3 -6.08 -38.23 -2.90
C ILE A 3 -6.46 -36.81 -2.50
N LEU A 4 -7.57 -36.30 -3.01
CA LEU A 4 -8.43 -35.32 -2.35
C LEU A 4 -9.77 -35.31 -3.10
N GLY A 5 -10.72 -36.07 -2.53
CA GLY A 5 -12.11 -36.10 -2.98
C GLY A 5 -12.85 -34.77 -2.72
N PRO A 6 -13.96 -34.52 -3.40
CA PRO A 6 -14.72 -33.28 -3.26
C PRO A 6 -15.45 -33.23 -1.92
N ILE A 7 -15.23 -32.12 -1.16
CA ILE A 7 -15.94 -31.84 0.10
C ILE A 7 -17.31 -31.26 -0.22
N PRO A 8 -18.42 -31.81 0.30
CA PRO A 8 -19.77 -31.32 0.04
C PRO A 8 -20.03 -29.95 0.71
N TYR A 9 -20.45 -28.98 -0.07
CA TYR A 9 -20.77 -27.61 0.35
C TYR A 9 -22.22 -27.56 0.91
N ARG A 10 -22.37 -27.46 2.23
CA ARG A 10 -23.67 -27.36 2.92
C ARG A 10 -24.14 -25.89 2.92
N ARG A 11 -25.19 -25.60 2.15
CA ARG A 11 -25.92 -24.30 2.17
C ARG A 11 -26.52 -24.06 3.55
N ARG A 12 -26.24 -22.92 4.18
CA ARG A 12 -27.08 -22.31 5.21
C ARG A 12 -27.51 -20.93 4.73
N GLY A 13 -28.83 -20.75 4.64
CA GLY A 13 -29.46 -19.47 4.33
C GLY A 13 -29.14 -18.44 5.40
N THR A 14 -28.77 -17.23 4.97
CA THR A 14 -28.50 -16.10 5.86
C THR A 14 -29.46 -14.98 5.57
N GLY A 15 -30.21 -14.62 6.58
CA GLY A 15 -31.24 -13.58 6.56
C GLY A 15 -30.69 -12.18 6.22
N MET A 16 -31.54 -11.43 5.57
CA MET A 16 -31.30 -10.09 4.99
C MET A 16 -31.04 -8.96 6.01
N GLY A 17 -31.27 -9.19 7.32
CA GLY A 17 -31.22 -8.13 8.36
C GLY A 17 -29.83 -7.66 8.80
N VAL A 18 -28.75 -8.44 8.49
CA VAL A 18 -27.40 -8.14 8.99
C VAL A 18 -26.62 -7.18 8.07
N LYS A 19 -27.10 -6.91 6.86
CA LYS A 19 -26.33 -6.20 5.83
C LYS A 19 -26.23 -4.68 6.04
N LEU A 20 -27.22 -4.03 6.64
CA LEU A 20 -27.20 -2.57 6.83
C LEU A 20 -26.27 -2.12 7.96
N SER A 21 -26.20 -2.88 9.06
CA SER A 21 -25.33 -2.56 10.19
C SER A 21 -23.82 -2.75 9.86
N SER A 22 -23.52 -3.68 8.93
CA SER A 22 -22.15 -3.96 8.49
C SER A 22 -21.57 -2.84 7.63
N ALA A 23 -22.37 -2.26 6.72
CA ALA A 23 -21.93 -1.13 5.90
C ALA A 23 -21.65 0.12 6.74
N SER A 24 -22.50 0.40 7.74
CA SER A 24 -22.28 1.50 8.69
C SER A 24 -21.00 1.31 9.52
N LEU A 25 -20.69 0.07 9.91
CA LEU A 25 -19.46 -0.25 10.64
C LEU A 25 -18.20 -0.09 9.75
N VAL A 26 -18.28 -0.45 8.46
CA VAL A 26 -17.19 -0.24 7.50
C VAL A 26 -16.92 1.26 7.31
N ILE A 27 -17.96 2.05 7.10
CA ILE A 27 -17.88 3.51 6.96
C ILE A 27 -17.29 4.09 8.26
N PHE A 28 -17.76 3.66 9.43
CA PHE A 28 -17.23 4.08 10.72
C PHE A 28 -15.75 3.67 10.90
N CYS A 29 -15.37 2.42 10.58
CA CYS A 29 -13.97 1.98 10.65
C CYS A 29 -13.07 2.76 9.69
N VAL A 30 -13.52 3.03 8.47
CA VAL A 30 -12.77 3.86 7.51
C VAL A 30 -12.63 5.29 8.04
N PHE A 31 -13.69 5.90 8.56
CA PHE A 31 -13.64 7.27 9.09
C PHE A 31 -12.89 7.39 10.42
N VAL A 32 -12.88 6.36 11.27
CA VAL A 32 -12.11 6.36 12.54
C VAL A 32 -10.65 5.98 12.31
N LEU A 33 -10.37 5.06 11.37
CA LEU A 33 -9.00 4.64 11.06
C LEU A 33 -8.27 5.61 10.13
N LEU A 34 -9.00 6.39 9.30
CA LEU A 34 -8.40 7.46 8.51
C LEU A 34 -7.63 8.47 9.39
N PRO A 35 -8.21 9.05 10.46
CA PRO A 35 -7.46 9.92 11.35
C PRO A 35 -6.26 9.25 12.03
N CYS A 36 -6.38 7.96 12.38
CA CYS A 36 -5.25 7.20 12.96
C CYS A 36 -4.15 6.91 11.94
N ALA A 37 -4.50 6.74 10.67
CA ALA A 37 -3.53 6.59 9.58
C ALA A 37 -2.96 7.94 9.13
N PHE A 38 -3.71 9.04 9.30
CA PHE A 38 -3.29 10.43 9.06
C PHE A 38 -2.76 11.13 10.32
N GLY A 39 -3.06 10.58 11.49
CA GLY A 39 -2.55 11.04 12.75
C GLY A 39 -1.14 10.53 13.01
N SER A 40 -0.13 11.17 12.41
CA SER A 40 0.99 11.52 13.27
C SER A 40 0.33 12.14 14.50
N ALA A 41 0.46 11.50 15.67
CA ALA A 41 -0.14 11.97 16.90
C ALA A 41 -0.08 13.49 16.93
N SER A 42 -1.21 14.16 16.84
CA SER A 42 -1.29 15.58 17.12
C SER A 42 -0.90 15.69 18.59
N ILE A 43 0.39 15.79 18.82
CA ILE A 43 0.91 16.30 20.08
C ILE A 43 0.29 17.68 20.12
N ASP A 44 -0.64 17.82 21.06
CA ASP A 44 -1.33 19.07 21.35
C ASP A 44 -0.30 20.20 21.34
N PRO A 45 -0.27 21.09 20.36
CA PRO A 45 0.74 22.13 20.25
C PRO A 45 0.70 23.08 21.46
N ASP A 46 -0.43 23.14 22.17
CA ASP A 46 -0.57 23.93 23.40
C ASP A 46 0.21 23.35 24.61
N LYS A 47 0.48 22.03 24.63
CA LYS A 47 1.29 21.42 25.70
C LYS A 47 2.80 21.59 25.50
N THR A 48 3.26 21.96 24.31
CA THR A 48 4.66 22.30 24.03
C THR A 48 4.93 23.80 24.09
N ASN A 49 3.93 24.61 24.40
CA ASN A 49 4.07 26.03 24.62
C ASN A 49 4.66 26.32 26.00
N VAL A 50 5.78 25.68 26.33
CA VAL A 50 6.70 26.16 27.34
C VAL A 50 7.28 27.46 26.77
N ASN A 51 6.83 28.59 27.30
CA ASN A 51 7.33 29.96 27.15
C ASN A 51 8.59 30.04 26.25
N ARG A 52 8.41 30.04 24.95
CA ARG A 52 9.51 30.35 24.02
C ARG A 52 9.73 31.86 24.11
N PRO A 53 10.90 32.30 24.53
CA PRO A 53 11.27 33.67 24.31
C PRO A 53 11.25 33.90 22.80
N THR A 54 10.46 34.83 22.33
CA THR A 54 10.38 35.35 20.97
C THR A 54 11.65 36.09 20.54
N ASN A 55 12.73 35.91 21.28
CA ASN A 55 14.01 36.46 20.90
C ASN A 55 14.54 35.64 19.69
N SER A 56 14.38 36.23 18.50
CA SER A 56 15.17 35.84 17.33
C SER A 56 16.64 35.77 17.78
N VAL A 57 17.20 34.56 17.83
CA VAL A 57 18.62 34.36 18.10
C VAL A 57 19.34 34.97 16.92
N ALA A 58 19.75 36.24 17.07
CA ALA A 58 20.54 36.93 16.06
C ALA A 58 21.81 36.11 15.80
N GLY A 59 21.93 35.60 14.58
CA GLY A 59 23.08 34.78 14.15
C GLY A 59 22.77 33.41 13.56
N CYS A 60 21.52 32.90 13.64
CA CYS A 60 21.16 31.64 13.00
C CYS A 60 20.72 31.87 11.55
N SER A 61 21.68 31.94 10.64
CA SER A 61 21.39 32.06 9.19
C SER A 61 20.87 30.73 8.66
N ALA A 62 19.72 30.76 7.98
CA ALA A 62 19.26 29.63 7.17
C ALA A 62 20.31 29.32 6.09
N SER A 63 20.76 28.08 6.01
CA SER A 63 21.67 27.64 4.95
C SER A 63 20.97 27.73 3.62
N LEU A 64 21.56 28.45 2.66
CA LEU A 64 21.12 28.50 1.27
C LEU A 64 21.08 27.07 0.69
N PRO A 65 20.08 26.75 -0.14
CA PRO A 65 20.03 25.44 -0.81
C PRO A 65 21.25 25.26 -1.70
N LEU A 66 21.89 24.09 -1.58
CA LEU A 66 22.98 23.71 -2.48
C LEU A 66 22.47 23.69 -3.93
N ALA A 67 23.28 24.18 -4.87
CA ALA A 67 22.96 24.02 -6.29
C ALA A 67 22.77 22.52 -6.61
N LEU A 68 21.60 22.16 -7.06
CA LEU A 68 21.23 20.77 -7.36
C LEU A 68 21.79 20.38 -8.74
N PRO A 69 22.37 19.19 -8.91
CA PRO A 69 22.69 18.67 -10.23
C PRO A 69 21.39 18.43 -11.01
N ASP A 70 21.37 18.74 -12.29
CA ASP A 70 20.18 18.62 -13.14
C ASP A 70 19.62 17.18 -13.21
N VAL A 71 20.49 16.17 -13.11
CA VAL A 71 20.12 14.75 -13.14
C VAL A 71 21.00 13.96 -12.15
N ALA A 72 20.39 13.08 -11.37
CA ALA A 72 21.11 12.13 -10.54
C ALA A 72 21.81 11.07 -11.41
N PRO A 73 23.12 10.75 -11.18
CA PRO A 73 23.90 9.82 -11.98
C PRO A 73 23.61 8.35 -11.63
N THR A 74 22.34 7.99 -11.47
CA THR A 74 21.85 6.65 -11.13
C THR A 74 21.25 5.98 -12.36
N ARG A 75 21.24 4.63 -12.39
CA ARG A 75 20.60 3.85 -13.48
C ARG A 75 19.08 4.05 -13.51
N PHE A 76 18.49 4.26 -12.34
CA PHE A 76 17.07 4.54 -12.17
C PHE A 76 16.85 6.05 -12.07
N ARG A 77 15.64 6.51 -12.40
CA ARG A 77 15.26 7.94 -12.33
C ARG A 77 15.03 8.39 -10.88
N PHE A 78 16.06 8.22 -10.05
CA PHE A 78 16.02 8.71 -8.67
C PHE A 78 16.05 10.24 -8.66
N MET A 79 15.16 10.89 -7.90
CA MET A 79 15.06 12.35 -7.89
C MET A 79 16.37 13.00 -7.42
N SER A 80 16.82 14.05 -8.13
CA SER A 80 18.08 14.77 -7.82
C SER A 80 18.12 15.29 -6.39
N VAL A 81 17.02 15.84 -5.88
CA VAL A 81 16.91 16.32 -4.49
C VAL A 81 17.16 15.17 -3.50
N ARG A 82 16.53 14.01 -3.70
CA ARG A 82 16.75 12.83 -2.86
C ARG A 82 18.17 12.30 -2.93
N PHE A 83 18.78 12.37 -4.12
CA PHE A 83 20.16 11.96 -4.32
C PHE A 83 21.13 12.81 -3.48
N VAL A 84 20.99 14.14 -3.51
CA VAL A 84 21.81 15.05 -2.72
C VAL A 84 21.58 14.84 -1.22
N LEU A 85 20.33 14.70 -0.79
CA LEU A 85 20.01 14.40 0.61
C LEU A 85 20.59 13.05 1.06
N ALA A 86 20.57 12.04 0.18
CA ALA A 86 21.19 10.74 0.48
C ALA A 86 22.72 10.85 0.61
N GLN A 87 23.39 11.65 -0.24
CA GLN A 87 24.82 11.93 -0.10
C GLN A 87 25.14 12.63 1.23
N GLN A 88 24.35 13.64 1.60
CA GLN A 88 24.48 14.33 2.88
C GLN A 88 24.25 13.38 4.07
N ALA A 89 23.24 12.51 3.98
CA ALA A 89 22.97 11.49 5.00
C ALA A 89 24.12 10.50 5.15
N VAL A 90 24.74 10.07 4.05
CA VAL A 90 25.93 9.20 4.07
C VAL A 90 27.09 9.91 4.74
N ALA A 91 27.39 11.16 4.33
CA ALA A 91 28.48 11.96 4.91
C ALA A 91 28.24 12.22 6.41
N GLY A 92 27.01 12.47 6.81
CA GLY A 92 26.64 12.66 8.22
C GLY A 92 26.78 11.39 9.03
N TYR A 93 26.29 10.26 8.54
CA TYR A 93 26.40 8.97 9.21
C TYR A 93 27.86 8.50 9.36
N GLN A 94 28.67 8.64 8.32
CA GLN A 94 30.10 8.27 8.37
C GLN A 94 30.89 9.09 9.39
N ARG A 95 30.50 10.36 9.64
CA ARG A 95 31.19 11.24 10.59
C ARG A 95 30.66 11.13 12.02
N SER A 96 29.38 10.91 12.19
CA SER A 96 28.72 10.93 13.51
C SER A 96 28.41 9.54 14.07
N GLY A 97 28.27 8.52 13.22
CA GLY A 97 27.72 7.21 13.57
C GLY A 97 26.21 7.24 13.89
N VAL A 98 25.55 8.40 13.79
CA VAL A 98 24.15 8.58 14.15
C VAL A 98 23.26 8.55 12.89
N PRO A 99 22.28 7.63 12.82
CA PRO A 99 21.38 7.57 11.67
C PRO A 99 20.51 8.83 11.54
N LEU A 100 20.11 9.14 10.32
CA LEU A 100 19.27 10.30 9.96
C LEU A 100 19.92 11.66 10.30
N VAL A 101 21.23 11.70 10.46
CA VAL A 101 22.02 12.92 10.51
C VAL A 101 22.67 13.13 9.15
N GLY A 102 22.46 14.30 8.57
CA GLY A 102 23.13 14.75 7.35
C GLY A 102 24.33 15.64 7.66
N PHE A 103 25.25 15.77 6.68
CA PHE A 103 26.34 16.73 6.74
C PHE A 103 26.44 17.44 5.38
N ASN A 104 26.26 18.76 5.38
CA ASN A 104 26.23 19.58 4.17
C ASN A 104 27.61 20.18 3.78
N GLY A 105 28.70 19.68 4.36
CA GLY A 105 30.06 20.20 4.17
C GLY A 105 30.52 21.13 5.29
N THR A 106 29.62 21.83 5.97
CA THR A 106 29.92 22.80 7.04
C THR A 106 29.32 22.42 8.38
N LYS A 107 28.09 21.96 8.41
CA LYS A 107 27.37 21.63 9.65
C LYS A 107 26.54 20.35 9.54
N PHE A 108 26.24 19.77 10.68
CA PHE A 108 25.28 18.68 10.76
C PHE A 108 23.85 19.21 10.64
N THR A 109 23.01 18.47 9.90
CA THR A 109 21.59 18.78 9.67
C THR A 109 20.75 17.53 9.80
N PRO A 110 19.45 17.61 10.08
CA PRO A 110 18.61 16.44 10.00
C PRO A 110 18.52 15.94 8.54
N ALA A 111 18.66 14.63 8.34
CA ALA A 111 18.45 13.99 7.05
C ALA A 111 16.99 13.51 6.93
N GLY A 112 16.30 13.91 5.85
CA GLY A 112 14.94 13.45 5.57
C GLY A 112 13.89 14.06 6.50
N GLU A 113 13.69 15.36 6.44
CA GLU A 113 12.56 16.02 7.09
C GLU A 113 11.27 15.71 6.32
N GLY A 114 10.33 15.01 6.97
CA GLY A 114 8.99 14.75 6.47
C GLY A 114 8.83 13.40 5.76
N ASP A 115 9.16 13.32 4.48
CA ASP A 115 8.99 12.14 3.65
C ASP A 115 10.26 11.30 3.52
N ASP A 116 10.11 10.01 3.20
CA ASP A 116 11.19 9.13 2.74
C ASP A 116 12.31 8.87 3.78
N LEU A 117 12.00 8.98 5.09
CA LEU A 117 12.98 8.76 6.17
C LEU A 117 13.74 7.44 6.06
N GLY A 118 13.05 6.38 5.62
CA GLY A 118 13.64 5.05 5.44
C GLY A 118 14.77 5.02 4.42
N VAL A 119 14.71 5.86 3.39
CA VAL A 119 15.77 5.98 2.38
C VAL A 119 17.06 6.49 3.03
N TYR A 120 16.94 7.59 3.78
CA TYR A 120 18.07 8.23 4.46
C TYR A 120 18.57 7.46 5.68
N TYR A 121 17.80 6.43 6.10
CA TYR A 121 18.24 5.46 7.09
C TYR A 121 18.98 4.30 6.45
N VAL A 122 18.46 3.73 5.35
CA VAL A 122 18.99 2.51 4.73
C VAL A 122 20.22 2.79 3.90
N ILE A 123 20.21 3.82 3.03
CA ILE A 123 21.34 4.09 2.11
C ILE A 123 22.66 4.31 2.84
N PRO A 124 22.75 5.14 3.90
CA PRO A 124 24.00 5.30 4.64
C PRO A 124 24.55 4.00 5.23
N LYS A 125 23.69 3.14 5.74
CA LYS A 125 24.09 1.83 6.27
C LYS A 125 24.63 0.91 5.17
N VAL A 126 23.89 0.81 4.05
CA VAL A 126 24.33 -0.01 2.91
C VAL A 126 25.67 0.47 2.37
N VAL A 127 25.88 1.78 2.25
CA VAL A 127 27.18 2.36 1.86
C VAL A 127 28.30 1.96 2.83
N THR A 128 28.03 2.08 4.13
CA THR A 128 29.04 1.84 5.17
C THR A 128 29.32 0.35 5.38
N ASP A 129 28.28 -0.46 5.51
CA ASP A 129 28.39 -1.88 5.86
C ASP A 129 28.92 -2.73 4.67
N PHE A 130 28.56 -2.35 3.43
CA PHE A 130 28.97 -3.06 2.22
C PHE A 130 30.07 -2.35 1.41
N HIS A 131 30.57 -1.21 1.89
CA HIS A 131 31.60 -0.40 1.21
C HIS A 131 31.24 -0.04 -0.25
N LEU A 132 29.94 0.16 -0.52
CA LEU A 132 29.45 0.53 -1.84
C LEU A 132 29.47 2.05 -2.04
N SER A 133 29.59 2.48 -3.31
CA SER A 133 29.34 3.90 -3.61
C SER A 133 27.86 4.24 -3.41
N VAL A 134 27.55 5.52 -3.15
CA VAL A 134 26.17 6.01 -2.97
C VAL A 134 25.29 5.63 -4.17
N ILE A 135 25.81 5.78 -5.40
CA ILE A 135 25.12 5.44 -6.64
C ILE A 135 24.73 3.95 -6.66
N LYS A 136 25.72 3.05 -6.42
CA LYS A 136 25.46 1.61 -6.41
C LYS A 136 24.49 1.20 -5.31
N SER A 137 24.54 1.86 -4.16
CA SER A 137 23.64 1.60 -3.04
C SER A 137 22.20 2.01 -3.35
N ILE A 138 22.01 3.13 -4.04
CA ILE A 138 20.69 3.57 -4.52
C ILE A 138 20.18 2.61 -5.60
N ASP A 139 21.00 2.26 -6.58
CA ASP A 139 20.62 1.33 -7.65
C ASP A 139 20.22 -0.05 -7.06
N LEU A 140 21.01 -0.56 -6.10
CA LEU A 140 20.69 -1.81 -5.40
C LEU A 140 19.39 -1.69 -4.60
N PHE A 141 19.20 -0.60 -3.88
CA PHE A 141 18.00 -0.33 -3.10
C PHE A 141 16.73 -0.32 -3.99
N ILE A 142 16.76 0.40 -5.11
CA ILE A 142 15.65 0.44 -6.06
C ILE A 142 15.42 -0.93 -6.71
N LEU A 143 16.48 -1.65 -7.06
CA LEU A 143 16.37 -3.01 -7.60
C LEU A 143 15.68 -3.96 -6.60
N VAL A 144 16.03 -3.88 -5.32
CA VAL A 144 15.37 -4.67 -4.26
C VAL A 144 13.90 -4.29 -4.13
N LEU A 145 13.58 -2.99 -4.14
CA LEU A 145 12.19 -2.53 -4.09
C LEU A 145 11.36 -2.98 -5.29
N LEU A 146 11.98 -3.13 -6.47
CA LEU A 146 11.32 -3.63 -7.68
C LEU A 146 11.18 -5.15 -7.67
N ALA A 147 12.26 -5.89 -7.35
CA ALA A 147 12.29 -7.34 -7.48
C ALA A 147 11.58 -8.07 -6.33
N PHE A 148 11.85 -7.68 -5.08
CA PHE A 148 11.35 -8.38 -3.90
C PHE A 148 9.82 -8.52 -3.86
N PRO A 149 9.02 -7.48 -4.15
CA PRO A 149 7.56 -7.58 -4.14
C PRO A 149 7.02 -8.58 -5.14
N PHE A 150 7.60 -8.66 -6.33
CA PHE A 150 7.19 -9.66 -7.32
C PHE A 150 7.60 -11.06 -6.88
N LEU A 151 8.80 -11.25 -6.33
CA LEU A 151 9.24 -12.54 -5.79
C LEU A 151 8.32 -13.05 -4.68
N VAL A 152 7.80 -12.17 -3.82
CA VAL A 152 6.86 -12.53 -2.75
C VAL A 152 5.42 -12.63 -3.25
N GLY A 153 5.00 -11.70 -4.10
CA GLY A 153 3.61 -11.57 -4.52
C GLY A 153 3.18 -12.56 -5.60
N LEU A 154 4.06 -12.87 -6.57
CA LEU A 154 3.72 -13.82 -7.63
C LEU A 154 3.40 -15.23 -7.11
N PRO A 155 4.14 -15.82 -6.14
CA PRO A 155 3.73 -17.08 -5.53
C PRO A 155 2.35 -16.99 -4.86
N GLY A 156 2.05 -15.89 -4.16
CA GLY A 156 0.74 -15.65 -3.56
C GLY A 156 -0.37 -15.57 -4.61
N LEU A 157 -0.13 -14.84 -5.70
CA LEU A 157 -1.06 -14.76 -6.82
C LEU A 157 -1.24 -16.12 -7.49
N TYR A 158 -0.14 -16.85 -7.76
CA TYR A 158 -0.20 -18.20 -8.32
C TYR A 158 -1.05 -19.16 -7.47
N VAL A 159 -0.83 -19.16 -6.15
CA VAL A 159 -1.60 -20.03 -5.23
C VAL A 159 -3.07 -19.59 -5.17
N LEU A 160 -3.35 -18.28 -5.26
CA LEU A 160 -4.71 -17.74 -5.31
C LEU A 160 -5.45 -18.20 -6.55
N VAL A 161 -4.80 -18.18 -7.72
CA VAL A 161 -5.41 -18.52 -9.02
C VAL A 161 -5.29 -20.01 -9.38
N ARG A 162 -4.43 -20.75 -8.70
CA ARG A 162 -4.21 -22.18 -8.95
C ARG A 162 -5.48 -23.01 -8.83
N GLY A 163 -5.74 -23.85 -9.82
CA GLY A 163 -6.93 -24.71 -9.85
C GLY A 163 -8.20 -24.02 -10.36
N GLN A 164 -8.07 -22.80 -10.86
CA GLN A 164 -9.15 -22.06 -11.50
C GLN A 164 -9.06 -22.22 -13.04
N SER A 165 -10.21 -22.31 -13.69
CA SER A 165 -10.26 -22.35 -15.15
C SER A 165 -10.28 -20.94 -15.71
N TYR A 166 -9.12 -20.38 -15.97
CA TYR A 166 -9.03 -19.09 -16.66
C TYR A 166 -9.13 -19.26 -18.18
N PRO A 167 -9.87 -18.39 -18.86
CA PRO A 167 -9.78 -18.33 -20.32
C PRO A 167 -8.37 -17.86 -20.71
N LEU A 168 -7.82 -18.43 -21.81
CA LEU A 168 -6.47 -18.13 -22.29
C LEU A 168 -6.21 -16.61 -22.40
N TRP A 169 -7.17 -15.88 -22.94
CA TRP A 169 -7.08 -14.42 -23.07
C TRP A 169 -6.99 -13.69 -21.71
N GLY A 170 -7.64 -14.23 -20.67
CA GLY A 170 -7.55 -13.68 -19.31
C GLY A 170 -6.16 -13.88 -18.69
N ILE A 171 -5.54 -15.04 -18.96
CA ILE A 171 -4.15 -15.31 -18.55
C ILE A 171 -3.20 -14.36 -19.28
N LEU A 172 -3.34 -14.24 -20.60
CA LEU A 172 -2.51 -13.35 -21.41
C LEU A 172 -2.65 -11.89 -20.96
N TRP A 173 -3.89 -11.42 -20.73
CA TRP A 173 -4.12 -10.08 -20.20
C TRP A 173 -3.46 -9.89 -18.83
N GLY A 174 -3.60 -10.85 -17.92
CA GLY A 174 -2.98 -10.78 -16.60
C GLY A 174 -1.45 -10.67 -16.66
N ILE A 175 -0.83 -11.45 -17.53
CA ILE A 175 0.62 -11.39 -17.77
C ILE A 175 1.01 -10.01 -18.33
N VAL A 176 0.32 -9.53 -19.36
CA VAL A 176 0.59 -8.21 -19.97
C VAL A 176 0.41 -7.09 -18.93
N ALA A 177 -0.65 -7.13 -18.12
CA ALA A 177 -0.91 -6.15 -17.09
C ALA A 177 0.18 -6.15 -16.00
N LEU A 178 0.64 -7.33 -15.54
CA LEU A 178 1.73 -7.44 -14.56
C LEU A 178 3.08 -7.00 -15.15
N CYS A 179 3.38 -7.36 -16.38
CA CYS A 179 4.58 -6.89 -17.09
C CYS A 179 4.54 -5.38 -17.29
N GLY A 180 3.38 -4.83 -17.68
CA GLY A 180 3.16 -3.39 -17.78
C GLY A 180 3.36 -2.67 -16.45
N LEU A 181 2.82 -3.22 -15.36
CA LEU A 181 3.01 -2.67 -14.02
C LEU A 181 4.49 -2.67 -13.60
N ALA A 182 5.22 -3.76 -13.86
CA ALA A 182 6.65 -3.85 -13.60
C ALA A 182 7.45 -2.85 -14.45
N ALA A 183 7.12 -2.72 -15.74
CA ALA A 183 7.78 -1.79 -16.65
C ALA A 183 7.54 -0.33 -16.22
N ILE A 184 6.30 0.06 -15.92
CA ILE A 184 5.97 1.40 -15.41
C ILE A 184 6.73 1.66 -14.10
N SER A 185 6.74 0.71 -13.17
CA SER A 185 7.48 0.84 -11.92
C SER A 185 8.98 1.04 -12.15
N ALA A 186 9.58 0.29 -13.07
CA ALA A 186 10.99 0.43 -13.44
C ALA A 186 11.28 1.78 -14.13
N CYS A 187 10.37 2.27 -14.97
CA CYS A 187 10.51 3.57 -15.62
C CYS A 187 10.52 4.75 -14.63
N TYR A 188 9.75 4.64 -13.54
CA TYR A 188 9.79 5.67 -12.48
C TYR A 188 10.99 5.52 -11.56
N GLY A 189 11.47 4.30 -11.28
CA GLY A 189 12.72 3.97 -10.60
C GLY A 189 13.05 4.79 -9.35
N ASP A 190 12.04 5.19 -8.57
CA ASP A 190 12.16 6.02 -7.37
C ASP A 190 11.42 5.34 -6.19
N VAL A 191 11.50 5.89 -5.00
CA VAL A 191 10.84 5.37 -3.78
C VAL A 191 9.34 5.16 -3.91
N TYR A 192 8.68 5.81 -4.85
CA TYR A 192 7.25 5.59 -5.14
C TYR A 192 6.92 4.14 -5.53
N VAL A 193 7.90 3.38 -6.00
CA VAL A 193 7.77 1.95 -6.32
C VAL A 193 7.35 1.11 -5.11
N VAL A 194 7.63 1.57 -3.89
CA VAL A 194 7.17 0.94 -2.64
C VAL A 194 5.66 0.74 -2.62
N GLN A 195 4.88 1.68 -3.21
CA GLN A 195 3.42 1.57 -3.29
C GLN A 195 2.98 0.35 -4.10
N VAL A 196 3.61 0.11 -5.26
CA VAL A 196 3.38 -1.12 -6.04
C VAL A 196 3.82 -2.34 -5.24
N GLY A 197 5.02 -2.23 -4.67
CA GLY A 197 5.65 -3.30 -3.94
C GLY A 197 4.77 -3.88 -2.85
N ILE A 198 4.25 -3.04 -1.98
CA ILE A 198 3.43 -3.48 -0.85
C ILE A 198 2.08 -4.04 -1.29
N VAL A 199 1.47 -3.48 -2.35
CA VAL A 199 0.22 -3.98 -2.93
C VAL A 199 0.43 -5.38 -3.53
N VAL A 200 1.43 -5.53 -4.40
CA VAL A 200 1.73 -6.80 -5.08
C VAL A 200 2.15 -7.88 -4.08
N ALA A 201 2.97 -7.53 -3.08
CA ALA A 201 3.46 -8.48 -2.09
C ALA A 201 2.36 -9.00 -1.16
N LEU A 202 1.44 -8.16 -0.70
CA LEU A 202 0.51 -8.52 0.39
C LEU A 202 -0.90 -8.88 -0.07
N VAL A 203 -1.48 -8.16 -1.03
CA VAL A 203 -2.89 -8.35 -1.41
C VAL A 203 -3.22 -9.78 -1.83
N PRO A 204 -2.41 -10.47 -2.68
CA PRO A 204 -2.71 -11.86 -3.06
C PRO A 204 -2.71 -12.81 -1.85
N TRP A 205 -1.76 -12.66 -0.93
CA TRP A 205 -1.68 -13.49 0.27
C TRP A 205 -2.82 -13.21 1.24
N ILE A 206 -3.21 -11.95 1.44
CA ILE A 206 -4.35 -11.58 2.27
C ILE A 206 -5.62 -12.28 1.77
N LEU A 207 -5.86 -12.24 0.46
CA LEU A 207 -7.01 -12.91 -0.16
C LEU A 207 -6.96 -14.44 -0.02
N TYR A 208 -5.79 -15.04 -0.31
CA TYR A 208 -5.60 -16.49 -0.23
C TYR A 208 -5.85 -17.01 1.19
N LEU A 209 -5.23 -16.37 2.18
CA LEU A 209 -5.30 -16.79 3.58
C LEU A 209 -6.68 -16.54 4.19
N ALA A 210 -7.33 -15.42 3.85
CA ALA A 210 -8.70 -15.12 4.30
C ALA A 210 -9.74 -16.09 3.74
N GLY A 211 -9.44 -16.79 2.66
CA GLY A 211 -10.28 -17.84 2.06
C GLY A 211 -10.44 -19.10 2.93
N GLY A 212 -9.88 -19.15 4.15
CA GLY A 212 -10.07 -20.24 5.13
C GLY A 212 -9.15 -21.44 4.92
N ARG A 213 -8.05 -21.27 4.16
CA ARG A 213 -7.08 -22.34 3.85
C ARG A 213 -5.91 -22.44 4.84
N ALA A 214 -5.80 -21.50 5.79
CA ALA A 214 -4.70 -21.45 6.74
C ALA A 214 -5.15 -21.72 8.18
N GLN A 215 -4.22 -22.29 8.97
CA GLN A 215 -4.40 -22.41 10.42
C GLN A 215 -4.43 -21.02 11.06
N TYR A 216 -5.18 -20.89 12.15
CA TYR A 216 -5.37 -19.59 12.82
C TYR A 216 -4.06 -18.98 13.33
N SER A 217 -3.16 -19.79 13.90
CA SER A 217 -1.83 -19.34 14.36
C SER A 217 -1.01 -18.73 13.23
N PHE A 218 -1.04 -19.34 12.05
CA PHE A 218 -0.36 -18.81 10.88
C PHE A 218 -0.97 -17.47 10.43
N LEU A 219 -2.31 -17.32 10.49
CA LEU A 219 -2.99 -16.05 10.18
C LEU A 219 -2.57 -14.93 11.14
N VAL A 220 -2.38 -15.23 12.43
CA VAL A 220 -1.91 -14.24 13.42
C VAL A 220 -0.49 -13.78 13.10
N ILE A 221 0.43 -14.71 12.82
CA ILE A 221 1.81 -14.40 12.44
C ILE A 221 1.82 -13.59 11.14
N PHE A 222 1.02 -14.01 10.16
CA PHE A 222 0.92 -13.29 8.88
C PHE A 222 0.36 -11.87 9.07
N ALA A 223 -0.70 -11.70 9.87
CA ALA A 223 -1.27 -10.37 10.14
C ALA A 223 -0.23 -9.45 10.82
N PHE A 224 0.52 -9.95 11.79
CA PHE A 224 1.60 -9.21 12.44
C PHE A 224 2.70 -8.82 11.43
N THR A 225 3.21 -9.77 10.64
CA THR A 225 4.27 -9.51 9.65
C THR A 225 3.81 -8.58 8.53
N ALA A 226 2.54 -8.68 8.11
CA ALA A 226 1.94 -7.74 7.17
C ALA A 226 1.87 -6.32 7.76
N GLY A 227 1.53 -6.19 9.04
CA GLY A 227 1.58 -4.90 9.76
C GLY A 227 2.98 -4.31 9.78
N VAL A 228 4.00 -5.12 10.11
CA VAL A 228 5.42 -4.69 10.05
C VAL A 228 5.80 -4.23 8.66
N ALA A 229 5.48 -5.00 7.61
CA ALA A 229 5.79 -4.67 6.22
C ALA A 229 5.11 -3.36 5.79
N CYS A 230 3.83 -3.17 6.16
CA CYS A 230 3.10 -1.92 5.90
C CYS A 230 3.77 -0.73 6.61
N SER A 231 4.17 -0.88 7.86
CA SER A 231 4.84 0.18 8.59
C SER A 231 6.19 0.55 7.98
N LEU A 232 7.00 -0.44 7.59
CA LEU A 232 8.27 -0.20 6.89
C LEU A 232 8.05 0.50 5.55
N ALA A 233 7.02 0.11 4.79
CA ALA A 233 6.66 0.78 3.54
C ALA A 233 6.28 2.27 3.78
N ASN A 234 5.55 2.57 4.87
CA ASN A 234 5.21 3.95 5.23
C ASN A 234 6.42 4.76 5.72
N ILE A 235 7.43 4.13 6.31
CA ILE A 235 8.70 4.77 6.67
C ILE A 235 9.54 5.06 5.41
N LEU A 236 9.49 4.18 4.42
CA LEU A 236 10.15 4.38 3.13
C LEU A 236 9.48 5.46 2.28
N ARG A 237 8.15 5.49 2.30
CA ARG A 237 7.37 6.52 1.62
C ARG A 237 6.06 6.74 2.38
N PHE A 238 5.81 7.97 2.78
CA PHE A 238 4.60 8.35 3.53
C PHE A 238 3.34 7.86 2.82
N GLN A 239 2.43 7.22 3.59
CA GLN A 239 1.16 6.65 3.13
C GLN A 239 1.24 5.53 2.06
N ALA A 240 2.42 5.01 1.73
CA ALA A 240 2.56 3.97 0.70
C ALA A 240 1.71 2.73 0.94
N SER A 241 1.55 2.31 2.21
CA SER A 241 0.80 1.11 2.57
C SER A 241 -0.60 1.35 3.10
N THR A 242 -1.03 2.59 3.29
CA THR A 242 -2.36 2.91 3.84
C THR A 242 -3.50 2.22 3.07
N PRO A 243 -3.49 2.18 1.72
CA PRO A 243 -4.50 1.42 0.97
C PRO A 243 -4.51 -0.07 1.30
N VAL A 244 -3.34 -0.68 1.48
CA VAL A 244 -3.21 -2.11 1.81
C VAL A 244 -3.67 -2.40 3.24
N LEU A 245 -3.41 -1.50 4.19
CA LEU A 245 -3.92 -1.61 5.56
C LEU A 245 -5.45 -1.59 5.58
N VAL A 246 -6.08 -0.67 4.86
CA VAL A 246 -7.54 -0.61 4.75
C VAL A 246 -8.09 -1.88 4.09
N PHE A 247 -7.46 -2.33 3.01
CA PHE A 247 -7.79 -3.60 2.37
C PHE A 247 -7.73 -4.76 3.35
N ALA A 248 -6.62 -4.89 4.09
CA ALA A 248 -6.42 -5.96 5.06
C ALA A 248 -7.46 -5.93 6.18
N VAL A 249 -7.75 -4.76 6.75
CA VAL A 249 -8.77 -4.57 7.80
C VAL A 249 -10.13 -5.07 7.32
N ILE A 250 -10.58 -4.66 6.14
CA ILE A 250 -11.88 -5.05 5.60
C ILE A 250 -11.92 -6.57 5.34
N VAL A 251 -10.89 -7.12 4.72
CA VAL A 251 -10.82 -8.57 4.45
C VAL A 251 -10.77 -9.38 5.74
N LEU A 252 -9.97 -8.99 6.73
CA LEU A 252 -9.87 -9.71 8.01
C LEU A 252 -11.18 -9.66 8.80
N LEU A 253 -11.88 -8.52 8.78
CA LEU A 253 -13.16 -8.37 9.47
C LEU A 253 -14.30 -9.15 8.82
N PHE A 254 -14.39 -9.17 7.49
CA PHE A 254 -15.59 -9.60 6.81
C PHE A 254 -15.44 -10.87 5.99
N GLN A 255 -14.22 -11.19 5.50
CA GLN A 255 -13.98 -12.37 4.68
C GLN A 255 -13.54 -13.60 5.50
N VAL A 256 -12.80 -13.39 6.61
CA VAL A 256 -12.33 -14.51 7.45
C VAL A 256 -13.50 -15.19 8.14
N LYS A 257 -13.72 -16.48 7.85
CA LYS A 257 -14.79 -17.30 8.44
C LYS A 257 -14.43 -17.78 9.85
N SER A 258 -14.43 -16.88 10.82
CA SER A 258 -14.13 -17.19 12.21
C SER A 258 -15.02 -16.40 13.18
N ARG A 259 -14.97 -16.77 14.49
CA ARG A 259 -15.66 -16.00 15.54
C ARG A 259 -15.13 -14.57 15.59
N LEU A 260 -15.96 -13.61 15.98
CA LEU A 260 -15.60 -12.18 16.03
C LEU A 260 -14.34 -11.92 16.87
N SER A 261 -14.20 -12.62 18.02
CA SER A 261 -13.00 -12.50 18.86
C SER A 261 -11.70 -12.85 18.13
N ARG A 262 -11.71 -13.87 17.29
CA ARG A 262 -10.55 -14.25 16.47
C ARG A 262 -10.25 -13.21 15.39
N ARG A 263 -11.27 -12.59 14.79
CA ARG A 263 -11.08 -11.50 13.81
C ARG A 263 -10.47 -10.26 14.48
N ILE A 264 -10.95 -9.91 15.68
CA ILE A 264 -10.40 -8.81 16.47
C ILE A 264 -8.92 -9.08 16.81
N SER A 265 -8.56 -10.31 17.25
CA SER A 265 -7.16 -10.62 17.55
C SER A 265 -6.24 -10.59 16.31
N LEU A 266 -6.75 -10.89 15.09
CA LEU A 266 -6.00 -10.67 13.85
C LEU A 266 -5.75 -9.18 13.58
N LEU A 267 -6.74 -8.32 13.83
CA LEU A 267 -6.57 -6.88 13.73
C LEU A 267 -5.58 -6.35 14.76
N VAL A 268 -5.68 -6.81 16.02
CA VAL A 268 -4.71 -6.44 17.06
C VAL A 268 -3.30 -6.84 16.63
N ALA A 269 -3.10 -8.06 16.10
CA ALA A 269 -1.81 -8.50 15.60
C ALA A 269 -1.30 -7.61 14.45
N LEU A 270 -2.18 -7.24 13.49
CA LEU A 270 -1.85 -6.33 12.41
C LEU A 270 -1.39 -4.96 12.95
N PHE A 271 -2.15 -4.35 13.85
CA PHE A 271 -1.82 -3.04 14.41
C PHE A 271 -0.59 -3.06 15.31
N VAL A 272 -0.40 -4.11 16.11
CA VAL A 272 0.85 -4.29 16.88
C VAL A 272 2.05 -4.37 15.91
N GLY A 273 1.90 -5.11 14.81
CA GLY A 273 2.91 -5.16 13.75
C GLY A 273 3.23 -3.77 13.18
N VAL A 274 2.23 -2.91 12.96
CA VAL A 274 2.44 -1.52 12.50
C VAL A 274 3.20 -0.70 13.53
N LEU A 275 2.89 -0.86 14.82
CA LEU A 275 3.49 -0.04 15.88
C LEU A 275 4.97 -0.34 16.12
N VAL A 276 5.43 -1.59 15.93
CA VAL A 276 6.82 -1.99 16.22
C VAL A 276 7.85 -1.16 15.45
N PRO A 277 7.80 -1.03 14.10
CA PRO A 277 8.76 -0.20 13.38
C PRO A 277 8.61 1.30 13.69
N GLN A 278 7.39 1.80 13.99
CA GLN A 278 7.17 3.20 14.36
C GLN A 278 7.84 3.52 15.69
N PHE A 279 7.72 2.63 16.68
CA PHE A 279 8.40 2.80 17.96
C PHE A 279 9.93 2.80 17.82
N TYR A 280 10.45 1.92 16.95
CA TYR A 280 11.89 1.91 16.62
C TYR A 280 12.31 3.23 15.96
N LEU A 281 11.56 3.68 14.94
CA LEU A 281 11.84 4.95 14.27
C LEU A 281 11.84 6.13 15.23
N HIS A 282 10.88 6.18 16.14
CA HIS A 282 10.83 7.24 17.16
C HIS A 282 12.10 7.28 18.04
N ARG A 283 12.64 6.10 18.42
CA ARG A 283 13.93 6.04 19.13
C ARG A 283 15.09 6.57 18.30
N VAL A 284 15.12 6.22 16.99
CA VAL A 284 16.14 6.71 16.08
C VAL A 284 16.08 8.23 15.94
N LEU A 285 14.89 8.80 15.78
CA LEU A 285 14.68 10.25 15.69
C LEU A 285 15.10 10.96 16.99
N ASN A 286 14.75 10.43 18.14
CA ASN A 286 15.16 10.99 19.43
C ASN A 286 16.70 10.99 19.58
N ASN A 287 17.39 9.95 19.13
CA ASN A 287 18.86 9.90 19.17
C ASN A 287 19.46 10.93 18.21
N ARG A 288 18.90 11.08 17.00
CA ARG A 288 19.28 12.12 16.05
C ARG A 288 19.17 13.52 16.68
N ASP A 289 18.00 13.81 17.25
CA ASP A 289 17.72 15.14 17.79
C ASP A 289 18.59 15.48 19.00
N ARG A 290 18.89 14.50 19.86
CA ARG A 290 19.87 14.67 20.94
C ARG A 290 21.27 15.02 20.42
N PHE A 291 21.72 14.33 19.36
CA PHE A 291 23.00 14.62 18.73
C PHE A 291 23.04 16.03 18.13
N LEU A 292 22.01 16.41 17.38
CA LEU A 292 21.93 17.72 16.74
C LEU A 292 21.85 18.86 17.76
N LEU A 293 21.08 18.69 18.86
CA LEU A 293 21.03 19.67 19.98
C LEU A 293 22.39 19.84 20.67
N ALA A 294 23.19 18.78 20.74
CA ALA A 294 24.52 18.84 21.33
C ALA A 294 25.56 19.53 20.41
N THR A 295 25.36 19.47 19.10
CA THR A 295 26.29 20.01 18.10
C THR A 295 25.92 21.39 17.57
N ASP A 296 24.63 21.73 17.52
CA ASP A 296 24.13 23.03 17.05
C ASP A 296 23.11 23.60 18.04
N ARG A 297 23.47 24.67 18.73
CA ARG A 297 22.59 25.38 19.68
C ARG A 297 21.37 26.04 19.01
N CYS A 298 21.44 26.26 17.70
CA CYS A 298 20.34 26.81 16.92
C CYS A 298 19.37 25.74 16.40
N TYR A 299 19.72 24.46 16.59
CA TYR A 299 18.85 23.37 16.14
C TYR A 299 17.55 23.34 16.96
N VAL A 300 16.45 23.28 16.26
CA VAL A 300 15.12 23.06 16.84
C VAL A 300 14.61 21.73 16.30
N PRO A 301 14.29 20.75 17.18
CA PRO A 301 13.74 19.48 16.72
C PRO A 301 12.52 19.71 15.84
N ALA A 302 12.60 19.31 14.59
CA ALA A 302 11.46 19.38 13.69
C ALA A 302 10.50 18.23 14.03
N VAL A 303 9.25 18.57 14.34
CA VAL A 303 8.19 17.57 14.34
C VAL A 303 8.05 17.10 12.90
N PRO A 304 8.14 15.77 12.62
CA PRO A 304 7.92 15.26 11.29
C PRO A 304 6.53 15.71 10.80
N TYR A 305 6.51 16.64 9.86
CA TYR A 305 5.28 17.23 9.38
C TYR A 305 5.16 16.98 7.87
N HIS A 306 4.08 16.29 7.48
CA HIS A 306 3.81 16.10 6.06
C HIS A 306 3.04 17.31 5.52
N PRO A 307 3.54 18.00 4.48
CA PRO A 307 2.93 19.21 3.96
C PRO A 307 1.67 18.92 3.14
N THR A 308 0.56 18.60 3.83
CA THR A 308 -0.70 18.20 3.20
C THR A 308 -1.36 19.35 2.44
N TRP A 309 -1.47 20.52 3.08
CA TRP A 309 -2.13 21.67 2.46
C TRP A 309 -1.29 22.30 1.33
N HIS A 310 0.03 22.21 1.44
CA HIS A 310 0.95 22.55 0.35
C HIS A 310 0.63 21.71 -0.90
N ASN A 311 0.50 20.40 -0.73
CA ASN A 311 0.18 19.51 -1.83
C ASN A 311 -1.21 19.77 -2.43
N VAL A 312 -2.22 20.11 -1.62
CA VAL A 312 -3.55 20.49 -2.10
C VAL A 312 -3.50 21.80 -2.89
N TYR A 313 -2.74 22.78 -2.40
CA TYR A 313 -2.59 24.07 -3.08
C TYR A 313 -1.92 23.92 -4.46
N THR A 314 -0.79 23.22 -4.52
CA THR A 314 -0.10 22.93 -5.79
C THR A 314 -1.01 22.14 -6.74
N GLY A 315 -1.84 21.26 -6.19
CA GLY A 315 -2.83 20.49 -6.94
C GLY A 315 -3.86 21.33 -7.69
N PHE A 316 -4.20 22.52 -7.25
CA PHE A 316 -5.08 23.43 -8.01
C PHE A 316 -4.42 23.94 -9.30
N GLY A 317 -3.09 23.98 -9.35
CA GLY A 317 -2.35 24.33 -10.56
C GLY A 317 -2.23 23.23 -11.62
N PHE A 318 -2.87 22.06 -11.42
CA PHE A 318 -2.83 20.96 -12.38
C PHE A 318 -3.40 21.33 -13.76
N LEU A 319 -4.49 22.08 -13.77
CA LEU A 319 -5.06 22.63 -15.00
C LEU A 319 -4.58 24.07 -15.22
N THR A 320 -4.34 24.43 -16.48
CA THR A 320 -4.10 25.83 -16.85
C THR A 320 -5.30 26.68 -16.43
N ASN A 321 -5.04 27.77 -15.75
CA ASN A 321 -6.09 28.61 -15.16
C ASN A 321 -5.70 30.08 -15.19
N PRO A 322 -6.69 31.02 -15.19
CA PRO A 322 -6.46 32.44 -15.20
C PRO A 322 -6.10 33.02 -13.81
N TYR A 323 -6.07 32.19 -12.77
CA TYR A 323 -5.88 32.64 -11.38
C TYR A 323 -4.41 32.61 -10.93
N GLY A 324 -3.48 32.27 -11.84
CA GLY A 324 -2.04 32.22 -11.55
C GLY A 324 -1.64 31.03 -10.65
N LEU A 325 -2.51 30.03 -10.48
CA LEU A 325 -2.18 28.82 -9.74
C LEU A 325 -1.31 27.91 -10.60
N ILE A 326 -0.14 27.53 -10.09
CA ILE A 326 0.84 26.72 -10.82
C ILE A 326 1.16 25.48 -10.01
N ASN A 327 1.23 24.33 -10.67
CA ASN A 327 1.62 23.06 -10.03
C ASN A 327 3.14 22.97 -9.89
N LYS A 328 3.68 23.75 -8.97
CA LYS A 328 5.10 23.77 -8.58
C LYS A 328 5.21 24.09 -7.10
N ASP A 329 6.13 23.43 -6.42
CA ASP A 329 6.38 23.64 -4.99
C ASP A 329 6.84 25.08 -4.69
N GLU A 330 7.67 25.64 -5.58
CA GLU A 330 8.19 27.01 -5.46
C GLU A 330 7.05 28.03 -5.45
N SER A 331 6.00 27.80 -6.25
CA SER A 331 4.84 28.71 -6.32
C SER A 331 4.07 28.76 -4.99
N ALA A 332 3.90 27.63 -4.32
CA ALA A 332 3.28 27.60 -3.00
C ALA A 332 4.17 28.27 -1.93
N ILE A 333 5.48 28.01 -1.97
CA ILE A 333 6.45 28.60 -1.05
C ILE A 333 6.49 30.13 -1.23
N GLU A 334 6.55 30.62 -2.44
CA GLU A 334 6.55 32.05 -2.76
C GLU A 334 5.26 32.71 -2.30
N LYS A 335 4.11 32.06 -2.54
CA LYS A 335 2.82 32.56 -2.07
C LYS A 335 2.79 32.72 -0.55
N VAL A 336 3.31 31.74 0.19
CA VAL A 336 3.37 31.82 1.66
C VAL A 336 4.31 32.93 2.12
N ARG A 337 5.46 33.11 1.46
CA ARG A 337 6.38 34.21 1.79
C ARG A 337 5.72 35.59 1.68
N THR A 338 4.75 35.77 0.79
CA THR A 338 4.01 37.04 0.68
C THR A 338 2.97 37.22 1.78
N ILE A 339 2.45 36.12 2.38
CA ILE A 339 1.36 36.16 3.37
C ILE A 339 1.91 36.07 4.80
N ALA A 340 2.94 35.24 5.00
CA ALA A 340 3.56 34.95 6.26
C ALA A 340 5.09 34.81 6.09
N PRO A 341 5.83 35.94 5.97
CA PRO A 341 7.26 35.93 5.65
C PRO A 341 8.12 35.09 6.60
N ASP A 342 7.71 35.01 7.87
CA ASP A 342 8.43 34.28 8.92
C ASP A 342 8.12 32.77 8.95
N ALA A 343 7.18 32.31 8.15
CA ALA A 343 6.78 30.91 8.10
C ALA A 343 7.72 30.09 7.20
N LEU A 344 8.63 29.35 7.82
CA LEU A 344 9.60 28.52 7.10
C LEU A 344 8.94 27.21 6.59
N TYR A 345 9.31 26.80 5.38
CA TYR A 345 8.93 25.50 4.82
C TYR A 345 9.92 24.40 5.26
N PRO A 346 9.45 23.19 5.64
CA PRO A 346 8.10 22.86 6.08
C PRO A 346 7.91 23.14 7.58
N SER A 347 6.87 23.87 7.97
CA SER A 347 6.53 24.12 9.37
C SER A 347 5.03 24.15 9.58
N PHE A 348 4.58 24.04 10.82
CA PHE A 348 3.16 24.17 11.16
C PHE A 348 2.59 25.55 10.75
N ALA A 349 3.35 26.63 11.00
CA ALA A 349 2.95 28.00 10.61
C ALA A 349 2.80 28.12 9.09
N TYR A 350 3.73 27.54 8.32
CA TYR A 350 3.64 27.44 6.86
C TYR A 350 2.35 26.75 6.42
N GLU A 351 2.05 25.57 6.97
CA GLU A 351 0.85 24.81 6.61
C GLU A 351 -0.45 25.52 6.98
N GLN A 352 -0.49 26.24 8.08
CA GLN A 352 -1.67 27.04 8.43
C GLN A 352 -1.88 28.20 7.46
N ALA A 353 -0.80 28.85 7.01
CA ALA A 353 -0.87 29.91 5.99
C ALA A 353 -1.38 29.35 4.65
N VAL A 354 -0.81 28.22 4.17
CA VAL A 354 -1.27 27.55 2.94
C VAL A 354 -2.72 27.09 3.08
N LYS A 355 -3.10 26.50 4.22
CA LYS A 355 -4.48 26.10 4.50
C LYS A 355 -5.45 27.26 4.30
N GLY A 356 -5.10 28.42 4.88
CA GLY A 356 -5.90 29.64 4.72
C GLY A 356 -6.08 30.02 3.23
N GLU A 357 -5.02 29.90 2.44
CA GLU A 357 -5.05 30.22 1.00
C GLU A 357 -5.84 29.18 0.19
N VAL A 358 -5.74 27.90 0.54
CA VAL A 358 -6.58 26.83 -0.06
C VAL A 358 -8.06 27.17 0.14
N PHE A 359 -8.48 27.48 1.37
CA PHE A 359 -9.89 27.83 1.64
C PHE A 359 -10.31 29.14 0.95
N ARG A 360 -9.40 30.13 0.86
CA ARG A 360 -9.66 31.37 0.11
C ARG A 360 -9.91 31.06 -1.37
N THR A 361 -9.05 30.23 -1.98
CA THR A 361 -9.18 29.79 -3.37
C THR A 361 -10.51 29.06 -3.61
N ILE A 362 -10.89 28.13 -2.72
CA ILE A 362 -12.17 27.41 -2.82
C ILE A 362 -13.36 28.39 -2.76
N LYS A 363 -13.33 29.37 -1.85
CA LYS A 363 -14.40 30.36 -1.72
C LYS A 363 -14.46 31.31 -2.90
N ALA A 364 -13.33 31.77 -3.41
CA ALA A 364 -13.26 32.71 -4.52
C ALA A 364 -13.61 32.08 -5.88
N HIS A 365 -13.23 30.81 -6.08
CA HIS A 365 -13.34 30.11 -7.37
C HIS A 365 -13.92 28.69 -7.26
N PRO A 366 -15.11 28.50 -6.66
CA PRO A 366 -15.66 27.18 -6.37
C PRO A 366 -15.91 26.36 -7.65
N GLY A 367 -16.37 27.01 -8.74
CA GLY A 367 -16.57 26.35 -10.03
C GLY A 367 -15.29 25.79 -10.63
N PHE A 368 -14.18 26.53 -10.56
CA PHE A 368 -12.88 26.05 -11.02
C PHE A 368 -12.37 24.87 -10.19
N VAL A 369 -12.48 24.96 -8.87
CA VAL A 369 -12.06 23.87 -7.98
C VAL A 369 -12.85 22.59 -8.29
N LEU A 370 -14.18 22.70 -8.41
CA LEU A 370 -15.04 21.56 -8.77
C LEU A 370 -14.67 21.00 -10.14
N TYR A 371 -14.48 21.87 -11.16
CA TYR A 371 -14.05 21.45 -12.48
C TYR A 371 -12.72 20.69 -12.46
N SER A 372 -11.70 21.23 -11.73
CA SER A 372 -10.41 20.58 -11.57
C SER A 372 -10.52 19.20 -10.92
N LEU A 373 -11.34 19.07 -9.88
CA LEU A 373 -11.60 17.78 -9.22
C LEU A 373 -12.29 16.78 -10.16
N LEU A 374 -13.31 17.21 -10.91
CA LEU A 374 -14.02 16.34 -11.86
C LEU A 374 -13.12 15.84 -12.98
N VAL A 375 -12.23 16.71 -13.53
CA VAL A 375 -11.26 16.31 -14.55
C VAL A 375 -10.29 15.26 -13.99
N LYS A 376 -9.74 15.49 -12.79
CA LYS A 376 -8.85 14.54 -12.13
C LYS A 376 -9.56 13.20 -11.85
N MET A 377 -10.78 13.23 -11.35
CA MET A 377 -11.60 12.02 -11.13
C MET A 377 -11.89 11.28 -12.43
N GLY A 378 -12.25 12.00 -13.51
CA GLY A 378 -12.46 11.40 -14.83
C GLY A 378 -11.22 10.68 -15.36
N LEU A 379 -10.04 11.30 -15.20
CA LEU A 379 -8.77 10.70 -15.59
C LEU A 379 -8.45 9.44 -14.75
N LEU A 380 -8.68 9.49 -13.44
CA LEU A 380 -8.50 8.34 -12.56
C LEU A 380 -9.46 7.18 -12.90
N LEU A 381 -10.73 7.48 -13.20
CA LEU A 381 -11.69 6.47 -13.63
C LEU A 381 -11.27 5.82 -14.95
N LEU A 382 -10.77 6.61 -15.90
CA LEU A 382 -10.24 6.11 -17.18
C LEU A 382 -9.03 5.20 -16.96
N ILE A 383 -8.04 5.64 -16.19
CA ILE A 383 -6.86 4.82 -15.84
C ILE A 383 -7.30 3.56 -15.11
N GLY A 384 -8.19 3.66 -14.13
CA GLY A 384 -8.73 2.52 -13.40
C GLY A 384 -9.43 1.51 -14.29
N ALA A 385 -10.25 1.97 -15.24
CA ALA A 385 -10.94 1.11 -16.20
C ALA A 385 -9.95 0.39 -17.13
N ILE A 386 -8.93 1.08 -17.64
CA ILE A 386 -7.88 0.50 -18.48
C ILE A 386 -7.09 -0.55 -17.68
N CYS A 387 -6.63 -0.21 -16.48
CA CYS A 387 -5.80 -1.08 -15.66
C CYS A 387 -6.56 -2.31 -15.11
N SER A 388 -7.85 -2.17 -14.81
CA SER A 388 -8.70 -3.30 -14.40
C SER A 388 -9.14 -4.16 -15.60
N GLY A 389 -9.17 -3.58 -16.79
CA GLY A 389 -9.42 -4.26 -18.06
C GLY A 389 -10.69 -5.12 -18.06
N PRO A 390 -10.60 -6.32 -18.65
CA PRO A 390 -11.77 -7.21 -18.77
C PRO A 390 -12.29 -7.73 -17.41
N GLY A 391 -11.47 -7.68 -16.35
CA GLY A 391 -11.91 -8.05 -15.01
C GLY A 391 -12.96 -7.11 -14.43
N LEU A 392 -12.92 -5.82 -14.77
CA LEU A 392 -13.97 -4.87 -14.39
C LEU A 392 -15.32 -5.26 -15.00
N ILE A 393 -15.32 -5.62 -16.29
CA ILE A 393 -16.55 -6.09 -16.99
C ILE A 393 -17.06 -7.38 -16.36
N ALA A 394 -16.17 -8.31 -16.01
CA ALA A 394 -16.55 -9.53 -15.30
C ALA A 394 -17.17 -9.22 -13.94
N ALA A 395 -16.56 -8.35 -13.14
CA ALA A 395 -17.07 -7.95 -11.83
C ALA A 395 -18.46 -7.31 -11.89
N LEU A 396 -18.78 -6.53 -12.94
CA LEU A 396 -20.06 -5.89 -13.10
C LEU A 396 -21.20 -6.89 -13.47
N ARG A 397 -20.87 -8.02 -14.11
CA ARG A 397 -21.84 -9.00 -14.61
C ARG A 397 -22.19 -10.10 -13.62
N TYR A 398 -21.37 -10.35 -12.61
CA TYR A 398 -21.50 -11.53 -11.74
C TYR A 398 -21.81 -11.16 -10.29
N PRO A 399 -22.49 -12.06 -9.53
CA PRO A 399 -22.84 -11.81 -8.13
C PRO A 399 -21.58 -11.59 -7.31
N LYS A 400 -21.61 -10.50 -6.55
CA LYS A 400 -20.44 -9.94 -5.89
C LYS A 400 -20.19 -10.57 -4.52
N ARG A 401 -18.95 -10.80 -4.20
CA ARG A 401 -18.48 -11.01 -2.83
C ARG A 401 -18.25 -9.64 -2.19
N TRP A 402 -19.29 -9.04 -1.67
CA TRP A 402 -19.28 -7.68 -1.16
C TRP A 402 -18.07 -7.32 -0.25
N PRO A 403 -17.52 -8.22 0.65
CA PRO A 403 -16.37 -7.83 1.46
C PRO A 403 -15.12 -7.54 0.63
N ILE A 404 -14.89 -8.33 -0.43
CA ILE A 404 -13.73 -8.17 -1.31
C ILE A 404 -13.91 -6.95 -2.21
N GLU A 405 -15.14 -6.73 -2.72
CA GLU A 405 -15.47 -5.51 -3.46
C GLU A 405 -15.25 -4.26 -2.60
N CYS A 406 -15.80 -4.24 -1.36
CA CYS A 406 -15.55 -3.15 -0.43
C CYS A 406 -14.06 -2.94 -0.14
N ALA A 407 -13.29 -4.02 0.03
CA ALA A 407 -11.87 -3.91 0.29
C ALA A 407 -11.12 -3.26 -0.87
N PHE A 408 -11.35 -3.74 -2.11
CA PHE A 408 -10.70 -3.16 -3.29
C PHE A 408 -11.13 -1.72 -3.53
N TRP A 409 -12.43 -1.42 -3.50
CA TRP A 409 -12.92 -0.07 -3.76
C TRP A 409 -12.45 0.94 -2.70
N SER A 410 -12.46 0.56 -1.41
CA SER A 410 -11.96 1.42 -0.34
C SER A 410 -10.45 1.64 -0.46
N ALA A 411 -9.67 0.59 -0.72
CA ALA A 411 -8.23 0.71 -0.93
C ALA A 411 -7.90 1.56 -2.16
N THR A 412 -8.60 1.34 -3.27
CA THR A 412 -8.43 2.09 -4.52
C THR A 412 -8.79 3.57 -4.33
N LEU A 413 -9.89 3.87 -3.61
CA LEU A 413 -10.27 5.23 -3.27
C LEU A 413 -9.17 5.94 -2.47
N ILE A 414 -8.62 5.29 -1.44
CA ILE A 414 -7.52 5.87 -0.65
C ILE A 414 -6.26 6.05 -1.50
N ALA A 415 -5.91 5.06 -2.33
CA ALA A 415 -4.77 5.18 -3.24
C ALA A 415 -4.95 6.30 -4.28
N SER A 416 -6.19 6.65 -4.63
CA SER A 416 -6.49 7.72 -5.58
C SER A 416 -6.43 9.13 -4.97
N LEU A 417 -6.45 9.27 -3.63
CA LEU A 417 -6.49 10.58 -2.97
C LEU A 417 -5.33 11.49 -3.39
N ASN A 418 -4.12 10.94 -3.52
CA ASN A 418 -2.98 11.73 -4.00
C ASN A 418 -3.20 12.23 -5.44
N GLY A 419 -3.81 11.41 -6.31
CA GLY A 419 -4.19 11.82 -7.67
C GLY A 419 -5.29 12.88 -7.71
N ILE A 420 -6.24 12.84 -6.77
CA ILE A 420 -7.34 13.78 -6.67
C ILE A 420 -6.88 15.11 -6.06
N LEU A 421 -6.16 15.04 -4.94
CA LEU A 421 -5.79 16.22 -4.16
C LEU A 421 -4.58 16.96 -4.74
N VAL A 422 -3.59 16.21 -5.23
CA VAL A 422 -2.37 16.76 -5.82
C VAL A 422 -2.48 16.76 -7.35
N GLU A 423 -2.09 15.66 -7.96
CA GLU A 423 -2.15 15.50 -9.41
C GLU A 423 -2.20 14.01 -9.81
N PRO A 424 -2.94 13.68 -10.88
CA PRO A 424 -3.00 12.32 -11.39
C PRO A 424 -1.79 11.99 -12.27
N ARG A 425 -0.57 12.14 -11.74
CA ARG A 425 0.69 11.76 -12.40
C ARG A 425 1.15 10.38 -11.97
N GLY A 426 1.92 9.73 -12.85
CA GLY A 426 2.37 8.35 -12.70
C GLY A 426 2.93 7.97 -11.34
N PRO A 427 3.90 8.71 -10.73
CA PRO A 427 4.46 8.32 -9.44
C PRO A 427 3.43 8.23 -8.32
N TYR A 428 2.48 9.17 -8.27
CA TYR A 428 1.43 9.21 -7.26
C TYR A 428 0.35 8.14 -7.45
N LEU A 429 0.25 7.56 -8.65
CA LEU A 429 -0.77 6.58 -9.02
C LEU A 429 -0.29 5.13 -8.99
N LEU A 430 0.99 4.86 -8.71
CA LEU A 430 1.54 3.52 -8.79
C LEU A 430 0.79 2.50 -7.93
N GLY A 431 0.45 2.84 -6.69
CA GLY A 431 -0.36 1.99 -5.82
C GLY A 431 -1.80 1.80 -6.31
N PHE A 432 -2.41 2.87 -6.85
CA PHE A 432 -3.73 2.83 -7.47
C PHE A 432 -3.75 1.89 -8.69
N ILE A 433 -2.78 2.02 -9.59
CA ILE A 433 -2.64 1.16 -10.77
C ILE A 433 -2.47 -0.30 -10.35
N ALA A 434 -1.62 -0.58 -9.36
CA ALA A 434 -1.39 -1.94 -8.86
C ALA A 434 -2.67 -2.57 -8.30
N LEU A 435 -3.47 -1.82 -7.53
CA LEU A 435 -4.77 -2.29 -7.02
C LEU A 435 -5.75 -2.56 -8.14
N CYS A 436 -5.83 -1.69 -9.15
CA CYS A 436 -6.71 -1.89 -10.30
C CYS A 436 -6.32 -3.14 -11.13
N VAL A 437 -5.03 -3.36 -11.35
CA VAL A 437 -4.52 -4.56 -12.04
C VAL A 437 -4.88 -5.83 -11.25
N LEU A 438 -4.60 -5.86 -9.95
CA LEU A 438 -4.93 -7.03 -9.11
C LEU A 438 -6.45 -7.25 -9.02
N TYR A 439 -7.24 -6.17 -8.90
CA TYR A 439 -8.69 -6.26 -8.95
C TYR A 439 -9.17 -6.90 -10.25
N GLY A 440 -8.61 -6.48 -11.37
CA GLY A 440 -8.92 -7.05 -12.68
C GLY A 440 -8.64 -8.55 -12.76
N ILE A 441 -7.45 -8.99 -12.29
CA ILE A 441 -7.07 -10.41 -12.28
C ILE A 441 -8.00 -11.22 -11.37
N VAL A 442 -8.23 -10.76 -10.14
CA VAL A 442 -9.07 -11.46 -9.16
C VAL A 442 -10.53 -11.56 -9.61
N SER A 443 -11.03 -10.52 -10.29
CA SER A 443 -12.42 -10.50 -10.79
C SER A 443 -12.67 -11.49 -11.92
N LEU A 444 -11.66 -11.80 -12.73
CA LEU A 444 -11.75 -12.85 -13.76
C LEU A 444 -11.91 -14.25 -13.14
N GLU A 445 -11.28 -14.51 -12.01
CA GLU A 445 -11.44 -15.77 -11.26
C GLU A 445 -12.88 -16.00 -10.84
N TRP A 446 -13.58 -14.96 -10.36
CA TRP A 446 -14.94 -15.09 -9.86
C TRP A 446 -15.96 -15.44 -10.95
N LYS A 447 -15.72 -14.97 -12.17
CA LYS A 447 -16.53 -15.33 -13.31
C LYS A 447 -16.63 -16.85 -13.47
N ASN A 448 -15.51 -17.53 -13.44
CA ASN A 448 -15.47 -18.97 -13.67
C ASN A 448 -16.14 -19.77 -12.55
N ARG A 449 -16.02 -19.33 -11.30
CA ARG A 449 -16.70 -19.98 -10.17
C ARG A 449 -18.23 -19.85 -10.22
N SER A 450 -18.72 -18.66 -10.54
CA SER A 450 -20.17 -18.45 -10.63
C SER A 450 -20.80 -19.22 -11.78
N THR A 451 -20.11 -19.35 -12.90
CA THR A 451 -20.56 -20.15 -14.05
C THR A 451 -20.59 -21.63 -13.70
N ALA A 452 -19.55 -22.17 -13.07
CA ALA A 452 -19.53 -23.56 -12.63
C ALA A 452 -20.60 -23.88 -11.60
N GLU A 453 -20.83 -22.98 -10.62
CA GLU A 453 -21.92 -23.13 -9.64
C GLU A 453 -23.32 -23.06 -10.29
N GLN A 454 -23.50 -22.23 -11.30
CA GLN A 454 -24.74 -22.16 -12.08
C GLN A 454 -24.97 -23.39 -12.93
N ASP A 455 -23.92 -23.91 -13.55
CA ASP A 455 -24.01 -25.15 -14.34
C ASP A 455 -24.35 -26.34 -13.44
N VAL A 456 -23.72 -26.47 -12.27
CA VAL A 456 -24.05 -27.51 -11.28
C VAL A 456 -25.50 -27.35 -10.81
N ALA A 457 -25.93 -26.14 -10.46
CA ALA A 457 -27.33 -25.90 -10.04
C ALA A 457 -28.34 -26.20 -11.16
N LYS A 458 -27.98 -25.92 -12.41
CA LYS A 458 -28.79 -26.28 -13.58
C LYS A 458 -28.86 -27.79 -13.77
N TYR A 459 -27.76 -28.54 -13.63
CA TYR A 459 -27.78 -29.98 -13.68
C TYR A 459 -28.57 -30.58 -12.53
N GLU A 460 -28.46 -30.07 -11.29
CA GLU A 460 -29.27 -30.51 -10.15
C GLU A 460 -30.76 -30.21 -10.38
N SER A 461 -31.11 -29.06 -10.91
CA SER A 461 -32.51 -28.72 -11.23
C SER A 461 -33.11 -29.59 -12.34
N LEU A 462 -32.31 -29.98 -13.33
CA LEU A 462 -32.71 -30.90 -14.39
C LEU A 462 -32.87 -32.32 -13.84
N SER A 463 -32.05 -32.76 -12.90
CA SER A 463 -32.17 -34.06 -12.25
C SER A 463 -33.40 -34.15 -11.31
N LEU A 464 -33.74 -33.04 -10.65
CA LEU A 464 -34.91 -32.97 -9.77
C LEU A 464 -36.28 -32.82 -10.53
N ASN A 465 -36.24 -32.26 -11.74
CA ASN A 465 -37.44 -32.09 -12.57
C ASN A 465 -37.82 -33.33 -13.44
N GLY A 466 -37.33 -34.50 -12.99
CA GLY A 466 -37.97 -35.75 -13.43
C GLY A 466 -37.85 -36.05 -14.91
N VAL A 467 -36.66 -35.94 -15.51
CA VAL A 467 -36.39 -36.82 -16.63
C VAL A 467 -36.32 -38.24 -16.06
N PRO A 468 -37.32 -39.10 -16.30
CA PRO A 468 -37.26 -40.46 -15.78
C PRO A 468 -35.97 -41.07 -16.27
N SER A 469 -35.14 -41.51 -15.35
CA SER A 469 -33.90 -42.26 -15.62
C SER A 469 -34.27 -43.61 -16.29
N ARG A 470 -34.63 -43.56 -17.55
CA ARG A 470 -34.63 -44.71 -18.46
C ARG A 470 -33.20 -44.97 -18.95
N VAL A 471 -32.31 -45.13 -18.04
CA VAL A 471 -31.13 -45.95 -18.31
C VAL A 471 -31.38 -47.22 -17.52
N ALA A 472 -32.15 -48.09 -18.18
CA ALA A 472 -32.25 -49.50 -17.78
C ALA A 472 -30.81 -49.99 -17.57
N ALA A 473 -30.58 -50.48 -16.37
CA ALA A 473 -29.39 -51.28 -16.06
C ALA A 473 -29.27 -52.44 -17.02
N THR A 474 -28.49 -52.27 -18.07
CA THR A 474 -27.82 -53.36 -18.73
C THR A 474 -26.52 -53.56 -17.94
N GLU A 475 -26.58 -54.33 -16.87
CA GLU A 475 -25.41 -54.93 -16.26
C GLU A 475 -24.67 -55.70 -17.34
N PRO A 476 -23.43 -55.38 -17.66
CA PRO A 476 -22.59 -56.30 -18.42
C PRO A 476 -22.23 -57.47 -17.46
N ALA A 477 -22.66 -58.66 -17.78
CA ALA A 477 -22.25 -59.91 -17.14
C ALA A 477 -20.72 -59.92 -17.06
N MET A 478 -20.17 -59.90 -15.82
CA MET A 478 -18.75 -60.13 -15.60
C MET A 478 -18.44 -61.60 -15.85
N PRO A 479 -17.41 -61.94 -16.61
CA PRO A 479 -16.95 -63.34 -16.71
C PRO A 479 -16.29 -63.70 -15.40
N LEU A 480 -16.75 -64.83 -14.84
CA LEU A 480 -16.16 -65.56 -13.74
C LEU A 480 -14.70 -65.98 -14.10
N GLY A 481 -13.80 -65.72 -13.16
CA GLY A 481 -12.54 -66.44 -13.08
C GLY A 481 -11.29 -65.60 -13.16
N TRP A 482 -10.81 -65.11 -12.02
CA TRP A 482 -9.37 -65.02 -11.75
C TRP A 482 -9.14 -65.13 -10.26
N ASN A 483 -8.64 -66.33 -9.86
CA ASN A 483 -8.02 -66.60 -8.56
C ASN A 483 -6.73 -65.77 -8.50
N THR A 484 -6.62 -64.88 -7.53
CA THR A 484 -5.33 -64.31 -7.16
C THR A 484 -4.98 -64.71 -5.75
N ALA A 485 -3.80 -65.33 -5.69
CA ALA A 485 -3.12 -65.82 -4.51
C ALA A 485 -2.89 -64.71 -3.48
N ALA A 486 -2.96 -65.18 -2.22
CA ALA A 486 -2.62 -64.45 -1.01
C ALA A 486 -1.14 -64.01 -1.06
N GLU A 487 -0.87 -62.71 -1.08
CA GLU A 487 0.45 -62.16 -0.73
C GLU A 487 0.46 -61.69 0.71
N SER A 488 1.34 -62.37 1.46
CA SER A 488 1.65 -62.18 2.86
C SER A 488 2.33 -60.82 3.11
N SER A 489 1.77 -60.05 4.03
CA SER A 489 2.36 -58.79 4.53
C SER A 489 3.64 -59.07 5.36
N PRO A 490 4.72 -58.28 5.19
CA PRO A 490 5.89 -58.39 6.05
C PRO A 490 5.68 -57.74 7.42
N PRO A 491 6.35 -58.25 8.50
CA PRO A 491 6.16 -57.79 9.86
C PRO A 491 6.82 -56.42 10.12
N ARG A 492 6.15 -55.55 10.90
CA ARG A 492 6.70 -54.26 11.37
C ARG A 492 7.87 -54.48 12.35
N PRO A 493 8.94 -53.67 12.24
CA PRO A 493 10.00 -53.71 13.26
C PRO A 493 9.55 -53.04 14.57
N LYS A 494 9.86 -53.73 15.69
CA LYS A 494 9.73 -53.21 17.05
C LYS A 494 10.72 -52.07 17.27
N ARG A 495 10.24 -50.93 17.79
CA ARG A 495 11.09 -49.89 18.39
C ARG A 495 11.47 -50.36 19.80
N GLU A 496 12.73 -50.55 20.02
CA GLU A 496 13.32 -50.57 21.36
C GLU A 496 13.59 -49.14 21.85
N VAL A 497 13.51 -48.96 23.12
CA VAL A 497 13.54 -47.83 24.05
C VAL A 497 14.63 -46.79 23.80
#